data_dbb1f89cc7f41db122f998cb81bcfe97
#
_entry.id   dbb1f89cc7f41db122f998cb81bcfe97
#
_cell.length_a   1.000
_cell.length_b   1.000
_cell.length_c   1.000
_cell.angle_alpha   90.00
_cell.angle_beta   90.00
_cell.angle_gamma   90.00
#
_symmetry.space_group_name_H-M   'P 1'
#
loop_
_entity.id
_entity.type
_entity.pdbx_description
1 polymer ?
#
loop_
_entity_poly.entity_id
_entity_poly.type
_entity_poly.pdbx_seq_one_letter_code
_entity_poly.pdbx_strand_id
1 'polypeptide(L)'
;MPWRATCPMDERMAFIAAYEREEVPLALLCRQFGVSRKSAYKWLARWAQEGARGLEERSRAPLHHPNALAPWEEEAALAVRRAHPTWGPRKVRAWLRSRQPAEAWPAASTLGALFTREGLTARRRLRRRTPPQGHPFAGCAGPNDVWTVDFKGWFPTGDGARCEPLTLQDAHSRYLLRCQALPGAEAGRTRAVVEAAFWEFGLPRALRSDNGPPFASRGAGGLSRLGVWLLKAGVMPERIAPGRPEQNGRHERLHLTLKRETASPPAGSLREQAARFARF
;
A
#
# COMPACT_ATOMS: atom_id res chain seq x y z
N MET A 1 -9.68 12.51 -50.61
CA MET A 1 -10.25 13.57 -49.76
C MET A 1 -10.13 13.13 -48.33
N PRO A 2 -9.63 13.98 -47.40
CA PRO A 2 -9.57 13.59 -46.01
C PRO A 2 -11.00 13.44 -45.48
N TRP A 3 -11.25 12.37 -44.71
CA TRP A 3 -12.51 12.10 -44.06
C TRP A 3 -12.79 13.24 -43.08
N ARG A 4 -13.97 13.88 -43.17
CA ARG A 4 -14.41 14.84 -42.16
C ARG A 4 -14.76 14.03 -40.91
N ALA A 5 -14.02 14.25 -39.83
CA ALA A 5 -14.40 13.73 -38.52
C ALA A 5 -15.61 14.49 -38.03
N THR A 6 -16.81 13.94 -38.21
CA THR A 6 -18.03 14.48 -37.63
C THR A 6 -18.18 13.97 -36.21
N CYS A 7 -18.46 14.86 -35.25
CA CYS A 7 -18.81 14.41 -33.91
C CYS A 7 -20.34 14.15 -33.82
N PRO A 8 -20.81 13.28 -32.91
CA PRO A 8 -22.25 13.01 -32.76
C PRO A 8 -23.09 14.27 -32.48
N MET A 9 -22.50 15.31 -31.91
CA MET A 9 -23.16 16.56 -31.64
C MET A 9 -23.40 17.35 -32.93
N ASP A 10 -22.41 17.40 -33.82
CA ASP A 10 -22.50 18.09 -35.11
C ASP A 10 -23.56 17.44 -36.00
N GLU A 11 -23.63 16.10 -36.04
CA GLU A 11 -24.65 15.36 -36.78
C GLU A 11 -26.07 15.63 -36.24
N ARG A 12 -26.23 15.72 -34.92
CA ARG A 12 -27.53 16.06 -34.31
C ARG A 12 -27.95 17.50 -34.61
N MET A 13 -27.02 18.45 -34.55
CA MET A 13 -27.26 19.85 -34.93
C MET A 13 -27.64 19.94 -36.41
N ALA A 14 -26.92 19.26 -37.28
CA ALA A 14 -27.24 19.22 -38.71
C ALA A 14 -28.64 18.62 -38.99
N PHE A 15 -29.01 17.56 -38.25
CA PHE A 15 -30.34 16.96 -38.32
C PHE A 15 -31.44 17.94 -37.89
N ILE A 16 -31.27 18.65 -36.77
CA ILE A 16 -32.22 19.66 -36.26
C ILE A 16 -32.36 20.80 -37.27
N ALA A 17 -31.26 21.35 -37.75
CA ALA A 17 -31.25 22.44 -38.72
C ALA A 17 -31.95 22.02 -40.03
N ALA A 18 -31.80 20.80 -40.48
CA ALA A 18 -32.49 20.29 -41.67
C ALA A 18 -34.00 20.07 -41.40
N TYR A 19 -34.39 19.71 -40.20
CA TYR A 19 -35.78 19.58 -39.80
C TYR A 19 -36.49 20.93 -39.72
N GLU A 20 -35.83 21.96 -39.14
CA GLU A 20 -36.39 23.31 -38.99
C GLU A 20 -36.60 24.06 -40.34
N ARG A 21 -35.91 23.61 -41.40
CA ARG A 21 -36.14 24.15 -42.77
C ARG A 21 -37.45 23.70 -43.41
N GLU A 22 -38.06 22.64 -42.87
CA GLU A 22 -39.31 22.06 -43.34
C GLU A 22 -39.34 21.62 -44.84
N GLU A 23 -38.15 21.56 -45.49
CA GLU A 23 -38.03 21.25 -46.92
C GLU A 23 -38.29 19.77 -47.21
N VAL A 24 -38.14 18.87 -46.23
CA VAL A 24 -38.16 17.44 -46.41
C VAL A 24 -39.01 16.76 -45.34
N PRO A 25 -39.92 15.82 -45.66
CA PRO A 25 -40.65 15.06 -44.66
C PRO A 25 -39.73 14.31 -43.67
N LEU A 26 -40.09 14.30 -42.38
CA LEU A 26 -39.27 13.65 -41.32
C LEU A 26 -38.86 12.22 -41.65
N ALA A 27 -39.75 11.45 -42.33
CA ALA A 27 -39.42 10.07 -42.71
C ALA A 27 -38.24 9.97 -43.68
N LEU A 28 -38.12 10.94 -44.59
CA LEU A 28 -37.04 11.00 -45.57
C LEU A 28 -35.77 11.52 -44.91
N LEU A 29 -35.89 12.50 -44.04
CA LEU A 29 -34.78 13.02 -43.24
C LEU A 29 -34.16 11.94 -42.34
N CYS A 30 -34.95 11.12 -41.69
CA CYS A 30 -34.47 9.96 -40.93
C CYS A 30 -33.66 8.99 -41.79
N ARG A 31 -34.05 8.75 -43.04
CA ARG A 31 -33.29 7.91 -43.98
C ARG A 31 -31.96 8.54 -44.38
N GLN A 32 -31.96 9.84 -44.65
CA GLN A 32 -30.73 10.58 -45.03
C GLN A 32 -29.68 10.58 -43.91
N PHE A 33 -30.10 10.76 -42.67
CA PHE A 33 -29.24 10.76 -41.51
C PHE A 33 -29.00 9.36 -40.89
N GLY A 34 -29.62 8.31 -41.44
CA GLY A 34 -29.45 6.94 -40.93
C GLY A 34 -29.99 6.72 -39.52
N VAL A 35 -31.01 7.51 -39.09
CA VAL A 35 -31.58 7.44 -37.73
C VAL A 35 -33.00 6.88 -37.75
N SER A 36 -33.39 6.17 -36.67
CA SER A 36 -34.79 5.73 -36.54
C SER A 36 -35.73 6.90 -36.23
N ARG A 37 -37.00 6.81 -36.63
CA ARG A 37 -38.02 7.80 -36.26
C ARG A 37 -38.09 8.02 -34.75
N LYS A 38 -37.95 6.96 -33.95
CA LYS A 38 -37.93 7.03 -32.49
C LYS A 38 -36.77 7.89 -31.99
N SER A 39 -35.57 7.73 -32.56
CA SER A 39 -34.42 8.55 -32.25
C SER A 39 -34.61 9.99 -32.69
N ALA A 40 -35.20 10.24 -33.85
CA ALA A 40 -35.52 11.57 -34.34
C ALA A 40 -36.44 12.31 -33.38
N TYR A 41 -37.60 11.73 -33.03
CA TYR A 41 -38.54 12.34 -32.09
C TYR A 41 -37.89 12.58 -30.70
N LYS A 42 -37.04 11.68 -30.24
CA LYS A 42 -36.29 11.88 -28.98
C LYS A 42 -35.44 13.15 -29.03
N TRP A 43 -34.69 13.34 -30.12
CA TRP A 43 -33.79 14.48 -30.24
C TRP A 43 -34.55 15.79 -30.48
N LEU A 44 -35.64 15.77 -31.28
CA LEU A 44 -36.51 16.91 -31.46
C LEU A 44 -37.16 17.36 -30.14
N ALA A 45 -37.68 16.43 -29.36
CA ALA A 45 -38.30 16.74 -28.05
C ALA A 45 -37.26 17.35 -27.09
N ARG A 46 -36.01 16.81 -27.05
CA ARG A 46 -34.96 17.38 -26.23
C ARG A 46 -34.51 18.77 -26.69
N TRP A 47 -34.43 18.97 -28.01
CA TRP A 47 -34.15 20.27 -28.57
C TRP A 47 -35.18 21.31 -28.21
N ALA A 48 -36.46 20.97 -28.32
CA ALA A 48 -37.56 21.86 -27.96
C ALA A 48 -37.56 22.23 -26.47
N GLN A 49 -37.12 21.33 -25.60
CA GLN A 49 -37.09 21.55 -24.13
C GLN A 49 -35.85 22.27 -23.64
N GLU A 50 -34.67 21.91 -24.15
CA GLU A 50 -33.38 22.28 -23.59
C GLU A 50 -32.42 22.95 -24.60
N GLY A 51 -32.85 23.13 -25.84
CA GLY A 51 -32.00 23.65 -26.91
C GLY A 51 -30.77 22.78 -27.17
N ALA A 52 -29.63 23.42 -27.45
CA ALA A 52 -28.40 22.72 -27.76
C ALA A 52 -27.94 21.74 -26.63
N ARG A 53 -28.21 22.05 -25.36
CA ARG A 53 -27.92 21.16 -24.23
C ARG A 53 -28.65 19.82 -24.30
N GLY A 54 -29.87 19.81 -24.86
CA GLY A 54 -30.67 18.62 -25.05
C GLY A 54 -30.04 17.60 -26.00
N LEU A 55 -29.13 18.03 -26.86
CA LEU A 55 -28.43 17.19 -27.82
C LEU A 55 -27.17 16.51 -27.23
N GLU A 56 -26.74 16.87 -26.03
CA GLU A 56 -25.64 16.23 -25.33
C GLU A 56 -25.98 14.81 -24.88
N GLU A 57 -24.97 13.95 -24.78
CA GLU A 57 -25.14 12.61 -24.22
C GLU A 57 -25.38 12.71 -22.72
N ARG A 58 -26.53 12.19 -22.28
CA ARG A 58 -26.80 12.06 -20.85
C ARG A 58 -26.14 10.81 -20.30
N SER A 59 -25.71 10.88 -19.05
CA SER A 59 -25.20 9.70 -18.34
C SER A 59 -26.21 8.55 -18.40
N ARG A 60 -25.71 7.35 -18.72
CA ARG A 60 -26.50 6.11 -18.69
C ARG A 60 -26.31 5.34 -17.39
N ALA A 61 -25.56 5.93 -16.44
CA ALA A 61 -25.37 5.33 -15.13
C ALA A 61 -26.71 5.21 -14.39
N PRO A 62 -26.93 4.11 -13.66
CA PRO A 62 -28.10 3.99 -12.81
C PRO A 62 -28.21 5.15 -11.82
N LEU A 63 -29.42 5.64 -11.57
CA LEU A 63 -29.68 6.68 -10.55
C LEU A 63 -29.46 6.14 -9.13
N HIS A 64 -29.67 4.84 -8.93
CA HIS A 64 -29.44 4.15 -7.68
C HIS A 64 -28.40 3.05 -7.88
N HIS A 65 -27.39 3.04 -7.02
CA HIS A 65 -26.38 2.00 -6.94
C HIS A 65 -26.56 1.23 -5.64
N PRO A 66 -27.20 0.03 -5.65
CA PRO A 66 -27.48 -0.73 -4.43
C PRO A 66 -26.25 -1.04 -3.57
N ASN A 67 -25.09 -1.10 -4.21
CA ASN A 67 -23.81 -1.37 -3.57
C ASN A 67 -22.96 -0.10 -3.33
N ALA A 68 -23.56 1.09 -3.41
CA ALA A 68 -22.87 2.31 -3.04
C ALA A 68 -22.56 2.30 -1.54
N LEU A 69 -21.40 2.81 -1.19
CA LEU A 69 -21.04 3.01 0.21
C LEU A 69 -21.98 4.04 0.84
N ALA A 70 -22.34 3.82 2.09
CA ALA A 70 -23.02 4.84 2.86
C ALA A 70 -22.09 6.06 3.07
N PRO A 71 -22.60 7.28 3.08
CA PRO A 71 -21.77 8.48 3.25
C PRO A 71 -20.87 8.44 4.49
N TRP A 72 -21.37 7.90 5.59
CA TRP A 72 -20.61 7.76 6.84
C TRP A 72 -19.46 6.74 6.73
N GLU A 73 -19.62 5.65 5.94
CA GLU A 73 -18.57 4.66 5.69
C GLU A 73 -17.44 5.29 4.86
N GLU A 74 -17.80 6.07 3.83
CA GLU A 74 -16.84 6.81 3.01
C GLU A 74 -16.06 7.80 3.87
N GLU A 75 -16.74 8.61 4.66
CA GLU A 75 -16.12 9.61 5.53
C GLU A 75 -15.17 8.99 6.54
N ALA A 76 -15.60 7.95 7.25
CA ALA A 76 -14.77 7.22 8.21
C ALA A 76 -13.52 6.62 7.55
N ALA A 77 -13.67 5.99 6.38
CA ALA A 77 -12.55 5.41 5.65
C ALA A 77 -11.56 6.48 5.15
N LEU A 78 -12.07 7.60 4.66
CA LEU A 78 -11.26 8.73 4.21
C LEU A 78 -10.54 9.43 5.35
N ALA A 79 -11.18 9.60 6.51
CA ALA A 79 -10.56 10.16 7.72
C ALA A 79 -9.34 9.33 8.14
N VAL A 80 -9.49 8.00 8.24
CA VAL A 80 -8.37 7.10 8.56
C VAL A 80 -7.28 7.17 7.49
N ARG A 81 -7.65 7.18 6.21
CA ARG A 81 -6.69 7.24 5.11
C ARG A 81 -5.90 8.54 5.09
N ARG A 82 -6.53 9.69 5.41
CA ARG A 82 -5.86 10.99 5.50
C ARG A 82 -4.94 11.06 6.71
N ALA A 83 -5.36 10.52 7.87
CA ALA A 83 -4.52 10.42 9.06
C ALA A 83 -3.31 9.49 8.86
N HIS A 84 -3.46 8.46 8.02
CA HIS A 84 -2.41 7.47 7.73
C HIS A 84 -2.17 7.33 6.22
N PRO A 85 -1.48 8.28 5.57
CA PRO A 85 -1.32 8.31 4.10
C PRO A 85 -0.58 7.10 3.50
N THR A 86 0.15 6.36 4.32
CA THR A 86 0.90 5.16 3.91
C THR A 86 0.07 3.88 3.96
N TRP A 87 -1.10 3.90 4.63
CA TRP A 87 -1.91 2.71 4.81
C TRP A 87 -2.70 2.38 3.55
N GLY A 88 -2.59 1.12 3.11
CA GLY A 88 -3.43 0.61 2.03
C GLY A 88 -4.83 0.24 2.51
N PRO A 89 -5.77 -0.03 1.58
CA PRO A 89 -7.18 -0.29 1.93
C PRO A 89 -7.36 -1.49 2.88
N ARG A 90 -6.49 -2.51 2.84
CA ARG A 90 -6.53 -3.64 3.77
C ARG A 90 -6.23 -3.22 5.22
N LYS A 91 -5.21 -2.36 5.43
CA LYS A 91 -4.87 -1.84 6.76
C LYS A 91 -5.99 -0.95 7.30
N VAL A 92 -6.50 -0.03 6.49
CA VAL A 92 -7.61 0.85 6.87
C VAL A 92 -8.83 0.03 7.27
N ARG A 93 -9.23 -0.97 6.47
CA ARG A 93 -10.34 -1.87 6.80
C ARG A 93 -10.11 -2.62 8.12
N ALA A 94 -8.92 -3.17 8.33
CA ALA A 94 -8.57 -3.89 9.55
C ALA A 94 -8.68 -2.99 10.79
N TRP A 95 -8.18 -1.76 10.68
CA TRP A 95 -8.25 -0.77 11.75
C TRP A 95 -9.71 -0.37 12.07
N LEU A 96 -10.52 -0.10 11.05
CA LEU A 96 -11.94 0.21 11.23
C LEU A 96 -12.69 -0.94 11.93
N ARG A 97 -12.47 -2.17 11.48
CA ARG A 97 -13.05 -3.37 12.11
C ARG A 97 -12.63 -3.56 13.58
N SER A 98 -11.40 -3.23 13.91
CA SER A 98 -10.93 -3.33 15.30
C SER A 98 -11.55 -2.28 16.22
N ARG A 99 -11.94 -1.12 15.69
CA ARG A 99 -12.56 -0.02 16.45
C ARG A 99 -14.07 -0.11 16.51
N GLN A 100 -14.68 -0.61 15.47
CA GLN A 100 -16.13 -0.75 15.32
C GLN A 100 -16.45 -2.15 14.77
N PRO A 101 -16.32 -3.20 15.60
CA PRO A 101 -16.47 -4.60 15.18
C PRO A 101 -17.91 -4.96 14.80
N ALA A 102 -18.90 -4.20 15.29
CA ALA A 102 -20.32 -4.41 14.95
C ALA A 102 -20.69 -4.00 13.53
N GLU A 103 -19.86 -3.15 12.88
CA GLU A 103 -20.13 -2.62 11.57
C GLU A 103 -19.61 -3.54 10.44
N ALA A 104 -20.41 -3.70 9.41
CA ALA A 104 -20.07 -4.48 8.22
C ALA A 104 -19.22 -3.67 7.24
N TRP A 105 -17.96 -3.44 7.57
CA TRP A 105 -17.06 -2.63 6.74
C TRP A 105 -16.85 -3.20 5.33
N PRO A 106 -16.86 -2.33 4.30
CA PRO A 106 -16.73 -2.70 2.90
C PRO A 106 -15.48 -3.51 2.58
N ALA A 107 -15.48 -4.20 1.45
CA ALA A 107 -14.32 -4.93 0.97
C ALA A 107 -13.11 -3.99 0.74
N ALA A 108 -11.89 -4.50 0.91
CA ALA A 108 -10.69 -3.72 0.68
C ALA A 108 -10.56 -3.20 -0.78
N SER A 109 -11.14 -3.93 -1.75
CA SER A 109 -11.24 -3.48 -3.16
C SER A 109 -12.10 -2.23 -3.30
N THR A 110 -13.24 -2.18 -2.62
CA THR A 110 -14.16 -1.05 -2.62
C THR A 110 -13.50 0.19 -2.00
N LEU A 111 -12.85 0.03 -0.84
CA LEU A 111 -12.05 1.11 -0.23
C LEU A 111 -10.89 1.55 -1.13
N GLY A 112 -10.27 0.62 -1.87
CA GLY A 112 -9.24 0.96 -2.85
C GLY A 112 -9.77 1.79 -4.01
N ALA A 113 -10.95 1.48 -4.53
CA ALA A 113 -11.63 2.26 -5.55
C ALA A 113 -11.99 3.66 -5.04
N LEU A 114 -12.52 3.76 -3.81
CA LEU A 114 -12.79 5.02 -3.13
C LEU A 114 -11.53 5.89 -3.05
N PHE A 115 -10.40 5.34 -2.55
CA PHE A 115 -9.15 6.08 -2.43
C PHE A 115 -8.58 6.53 -3.78
N THR A 116 -8.83 5.77 -4.83
CA THR A 116 -8.43 6.14 -6.20
C THR A 116 -9.29 7.28 -6.73
N ARG A 117 -10.61 7.23 -6.53
CA ARG A 117 -11.56 8.27 -6.89
C ARG A 117 -11.22 9.61 -6.22
N GLU A 118 -10.84 9.56 -4.95
CA GLU A 118 -10.46 10.74 -4.14
C GLU A 118 -8.99 11.17 -4.33
N GLY A 119 -8.27 10.60 -5.32
CA GLY A 119 -6.88 10.98 -5.61
C GLY A 119 -5.86 10.60 -4.54
N LEU A 120 -6.25 9.78 -3.54
CA LEU A 120 -5.38 9.37 -2.43
C LEU A 120 -4.46 8.20 -2.78
N THR A 121 -4.48 7.72 -4.02
CA THR A 121 -3.65 6.61 -4.50
C THR A 121 -2.64 7.09 -5.52
N ALA A 122 -1.35 7.04 -5.20
CA ALA A 122 -0.29 7.33 -6.17
C ALA A 122 -0.21 6.21 -7.23
N ARG A 123 -0.15 6.58 -8.51
CA ARG A 123 0.11 5.63 -9.60
C ARG A 123 1.49 5.00 -9.39
N ARG A 124 1.53 3.69 -9.14
CA ARG A 124 2.77 2.94 -9.09
C ARG A 124 3.27 2.68 -10.51
N ARG A 125 4.51 3.09 -10.82
CA ARG A 125 5.22 2.56 -11.98
C ARG A 125 5.39 1.05 -11.78
N LEU A 126 4.84 0.25 -12.70
CA LEU A 126 5.10 -1.19 -12.76
C LEU A 126 6.59 -1.40 -13.07
N ARG A 127 7.36 -1.79 -12.06
CA ARG A 127 8.73 -2.28 -12.29
C ARG A 127 8.63 -3.74 -12.72
N ARG A 128 9.33 -4.13 -13.78
CA ARG A 128 9.54 -5.54 -14.11
C ARG A 128 10.11 -6.23 -12.87
N ARG A 129 9.42 -7.24 -12.37
CA ARG A 129 9.92 -8.07 -11.28
C ARG A 129 10.80 -9.14 -11.91
N THR A 130 12.07 -9.13 -11.59
CA THR A 130 12.93 -10.29 -11.81
C THR A 130 12.50 -11.37 -10.81
N PRO A 131 12.19 -12.60 -11.24
CA PRO A 131 11.88 -13.69 -10.32
C PRO A 131 13.04 -13.89 -9.34
N PRO A 132 12.77 -14.16 -8.06
CA PRO A 132 13.84 -14.47 -7.11
C PRO A 132 14.58 -15.73 -7.55
N GLN A 133 15.91 -15.72 -7.52
CA GLN A 133 16.75 -16.87 -7.90
C GLN A 133 16.74 -18.01 -6.86
N GLY A 134 15.93 -17.91 -5.80
CA GLY A 134 15.79 -18.91 -4.76
C GLY A 134 14.75 -18.51 -3.72
N HIS A 135 14.42 -19.46 -2.84
CA HIS A 135 13.52 -19.26 -1.71
C HIS A 135 14.34 -19.22 -0.41
N PRO A 136 14.86 -18.05 0.03
CA PRO A 136 15.77 -17.96 1.17
C PRO A 136 15.18 -18.46 2.50
N PHE A 137 13.87 -18.67 2.56
CA PHE A 137 13.13 -19.17 3.72
C PHE A 137 12.38 -20.49 3.43
N ALA A 138 12.87 -21.31 2.50
CA ALA A 138 12.24 -22.60 2.16
C ALA A 138 12.10 -23.54 3.36
N GLY A 139 13.03 -23.47 4.33
CA GLY A 139 13.00 -24.27 5.56
C GLY A 139 12.24 -23.63 6.73
N CYS A 140 11.54 -22.50 6.52
CA CYS A 140 10.77 -21.84 7.56
C CYS A 140 9.30 -22.29 7.47
N ALA A 141 8.95 -23.35 8.18
CA ALA A 141 7.65 -23.99 8.12
C ALA A 141 6.65 -23.45 9.17
N GLY A 142 7.14 -22.93 10.30
CA GLY A 142 6.30 -22.42 11.39
C GLY A 142 6.88 -21.21 12.12
N PRO A 143 6.10 -20.61 13.03
CA PRO A 143 6.60 -19.60 13.96
C PRO A 143 7.78 -20.12 14.77
N ASN A 144 8.72 -19.26 15.08
CA ASN A 144 9.97 -19.58 15.81
C ASN A 144 10.93 -20.52 15.08
N ASP A 145 10.69 -20.90 13.83
CA ASP A 145 11.71 -21.61 13.05
C ASP A 145 12.91 -20.70 12.76
N VAL A 146 12.67 -19.52 12.23
CA VAL A 146 13.71 -18.55 11.90
C VAL A 146 13.24 -17.16 12.28
N TRP A 147 14.02 -16.50 13.13
CA TRP A 147 13.89 -15.05 13.30
C TRP A 147 14.92 -14.33 12.45
N THR A 148 14.58 -13.15 12.02
CA THR A 148 15.48 -12.26 11.29
C THR A 148 15.73 -11.02 12.11
N VAL A 149 17.00 -10.57 12.15
CA VAL A 149 17.43 -9.38 12.88
C VAL A 149 18.21 -8.46 11.96
N ASP A 150 17.95 -7.15 12.06
CA ASP A 150 18.62 -6.17 11.20
C ASP A 150 18.61 -4.78 11.83
N PHE A 151 19.65 -4.00 11.55
CA PHE A 151 19.73 -2.59 11.84
C PHE A 151 19.23 -1.77 10.65
N LYS A 152 18.31 -0.85 10.87
CA LYS A 152 17.79 0.04 9.82
C LYS A 152 18.82 1.01 9.26
N GLY A 153 19.97 1.13 9.89
CA GLY A 153 20.86 2.26 9.75
C GLY A 153 20.40 3.43 10.63
N TRP A 154 21.28 4.36 10.90
CA TRP A 154 21.05 5.43 11.87
C TRP A 154 20.45 6.69 11.26
N PHE A 155 19.81 7.49 12.11
CA PHE A 155 19.36 8.86 11.83
C PHE A 155 19.43 9.69 13.13
N PRO A 156 19.57 11.03 13.06
CA PRO A 156 19.50 11.87 14.24
C PRO A 156 18.05 12.08 14.70
N THR A 157 17.84 12.13 16.00
CA THR A 157 16.62 12.66 16.65
C THR A 157 16.66 14.19 16.68
N GLY A 158 15.57 14.85 17.09
CA GLY A 158 15.48 16.31 17.10
C GLY A 158 16.51 17.00 17.99
N ASP A 159 16.96 16.34 19.05
CA ASP A 159 18.06 16.75 19.94
C ASP A 159 19.47 16.43 19.40
N GLY A 160 19.56 15.87 18.19
CA GLY A 160 20.82 15.47 17.57
C GLY A 160 21.36 14.11 18.02
N ALA A 161 20.69 13.41 18.94
CA ALA A 161 21.12 12.10 19.38
C ALA A 161 20.99 11.05 18.26
N ARG A 162 21.97 10.14 18.19
CA ARG A 162 21.95 9.03 17.21
C ARG A 162 20.88 8.01 17.59
N CYS A 163 20.03 7.69 16.64
CA CYS A 163 19.07 6.59 16.73
C CYS A 163 19.39 5.57 15.64
N GLU A 164 19.66 4.34 16.04
CA GLU A 164 19.91 3.21 15.16
C GLU A 164 18.91 2.09 15.50
N PRO A 165 17.80 1.99 14.79
CA PRO A 165 16.74 1.03 15.09
C PRO A 165 17.19 -0.40 14.86
N LEU A 166 17.07 -1.24 15.88
CA LEU A 166 17.20 -2.70 15.80
C LEU A 166 15.80 -3.29 15.65
N THR A 167 15.58 -4.10 14.63
CA THR A 167 14.34 -4.82 14.39
C THR A 167 14.54 -6.31 14.44
N LEU A 168 13.61 -7.01 15.10
CA LEU A 168 13.55 -8.45 15.21
C LEU A 168 12.20 -8.92 14.68
N GLN A 169 12.19 -9.85 13.74
CA GLN A 169 10.96 -10.30 13.07
C GLN A 169 10.96 -11.83 12.94
N ASP A 170 9.80 -12.44 13.19
CA ASP A 170 9.59 -13.84 12.83
C ASP A 170 9.45 -14.00 11.31
N ALA A 171 10.26 -14.86 10.71
CA ALA A 171 10.31 -15.01 9.25
C ALA A 171 9.06 -15.69 8.67
N HIS A 172 8.36 -16.52 9.45
CA HIS A 172 7.15 -17.22 9.01
C HIS A 172 5.95 -16.27 9.02
N SER A 173 5.58 -15.78 10.20
CA SER A 173 4.41 -14.93 10.40
C SER A 173 4.61 -13.50 9.93
N ARG A 174 5.86 -13.05 9.85
CA ARG A 174 6.28 -11.65 9.66
C ARG A 174 5.88 -10.75 10.83
N TYR A 175 5.63 -11.33 11.98
CA TYR A 175 5.35 -10.58 13.19
C TYR A 175 6.60 -9.83 13.65
N LEU A 176 6.46 -8.55 13.98
CA LEU A 176 7.53 -7.72 14.51
C LEU A 176 7.67 -8.01 16.01
N LEU A 177 8.68 -8.79 16.36
CA LEU A 177 8.93 -9.18 17.76
C LEU A 177 9.51 -8.03 18.57
N ARG A 178 10.40 -7.25 17.99
CA ARG A 178 11.05 -6.07 18.63
C ARG A 178 11.34 -5.00 17.59
N CYS A 179 11.15 -3.76 18.02
CA CYS A 179 11.65 -2.58 17.35
C CYS A 179 12.23 -1.65 18.41
N GLN A 180 13.55 -1.62 18.57
CA GLN A 180 14.21 -0.91 19.64
C GLN A 180 15.07 0.23 19.11
N ALA A 181 14.89 1.44 19.66
CA ALA A 181 15.76 2.58 19.42
C ALA A 181 17.07 2.40 20.19
N LEU A 182 18.19 2.23 19.49
CA LEU A 182 19.52 2.12 20.10
C LEU A 182 20.39 3.30 19.66
N PRO A 183 21.34 3.74 20.50
CA PRO A 183 22.30 4.79 20.12
C PRO A 183 23.39 4.28 19.19
N GLY A 184 23.48 2.96 18.94
CA GLY A 184 24.44 2.32 18.06
C GLY A 184 24.34 0.81 18.08
N ALA A 185 24.96 0.18 17.05
CA ALA A 185 25.02 -1.26 16.87
C ALA A 185 26.09 -1.92 17.78
N GLU A 186 25.82 -1.93 19.09
CA GLU A 186 26.71 -2.52 20.10
C GLU A 186 26.24 -3.93 20.47
N ALA A 187 27.20 -4.87 20.61
CA ALA A 187 26.91 -6.27 20.88
C ALA A 187 26.17 -6.52 22.20
N GLY A 188 26.51 -5.80 23.27
CA GLY A 188 25.86 -5.93 24.58
C GLY A 188 24.40 -5.51 24.55
N ARG A 189 24.10 -4.35 23.92
CA ARG A 189 22.73 -3.84 23.77
C ARG A 189 21.90 -4.70 22.83
N THR A 190 22.51 -5.14 21.73
CA THR A 190 21.85 -6.06 20.79
C THR A 190 21.47 -7.36 21.49
N ARG A 191 22.38 -7.94 22.27
CA ARG A 191 22.13 -9.14 23.07
C ARG A 191 20.96 -8.92 24.03
N ALA A 192 20.93 -7.83 24.79
CA ALA A 192 19.86 -7.56 25.75
C ALA A 192 18.47 -7.50 25.06
N VAL A 193 18.38 -6.90 23.86
CA VAL A 193 17.12 -6.85 23.10
C VAL A 193 16.70 -8.24 22.61
N VAL A 194 17.65 -9.03 22.10
CA VAL A 194 17.38 -10.40 21.64
C VAL A 194 16.99 -11.30 22.81
N GLU A 195 17.69 -11.21 23.94
CA GLU A 195 17.41 -11.96 25.16
C GLU A 195 16.00 -11.65 25.72
N ALA A 196 15.62 -10.37 25.76
CA ALA A 196 14.26 -9.98 26.14
C ALA A 196 13.19 -10.55 25.20
N ALA A 197 13.49 -10.65 23.89
CA ALA A 197 12.58 -11.30 22.96
C ALA A 197 12.49 -12.82 23.18
N PHE A 198 13.58 -13.48 23.58
CA PHE A 198 13.59 -14.91 23.92
C PHE A 198 12.68 -15.20 25.11
N TRP A 199 12.73 -14.36 26.15
CA TRP A 199 11.84 -14.50 27.31
C TRP A 199 10.37 -14.34 27.01
N GLU A 200 10.03 -13.46 26.06
CA GLU A 200 8.64 -13.17 25.74
C GLU A 200 8.03 -14.13 24.70
N PHE A 201 8.81 -14.51 23.68
CA PHE A 201 8.31 -15.26 22.51
C PHE A 201 8.86 -16.69 22.40
N GLY A 202 9.77 -17.07 23.28
CA GLY A 202 10.50 -18.34 23.23
C GLY A 202 11.75 -18.26 22.35
N LEU A 203 12.46 -19.39 22.25
CA LEU A 203 13.69 -19.51 21.47
C LEU A 203 13.39 -19.90 20.02
N PRO A 204 13.92 -19.17 19.02
CA PRO A 204 13.86 -19.62 17.65
C PRO A 204 14.88 -20.74 17.41
N ARG A 205 14.65 -21.58 16.41
CA ARG A 205 15.67 -22.54 15.95
C ARG A 205 16.89 -21.85 15.37
N ALA A 206 16.70 -20.75 14.64
CA ALA A 206 17.77 -19.97 14.04
C ALA A 206 17.50 -18.46 14.10
N LEU A 207 18.57 -17.67 14.21
CA LEU A 207 18.56 -16.22 14.09
C LEU A 207 19.39 -15.81 12.88
N ARG A 208 18.72 -15.25 11.85
CA ARG A 208 19.35 -14.79 10.62
C ARG A 208 19.65 -13.30 10.66
N SER A 209 20.88 -12.93 10.33
CA SER A 209 21.37 -11.55 10.27
C SER A 209 22.11 -11.26 8.96
N ASP A 210 22.48 -10.01 8.76
CA ASP A 210 23.49 -9.61 7.80
C ASP A 210 24.90 -10.05 8.23
N ASN A 211 25.92 -9.71 7.41
CA ASN A 211 27.32 -10.02 7.67
C ASN A 211 28.06 -8.87 8.40
N GLY A 212 27.33 -7.87 8.90
CA GLY A 212 27.89 -6.74 9.63
C GLY A 212 28.05 -6.98 11.14
N PRO A 213 28.85 -6.14 11.83
CA PRO A 213 28.83 -6.12 13.27
C PRO A 213 27.48 -5.68 13.83
N PRO A 214 27.02 -6.21 14.96
CA PRO A 214 27.69 -7.12 15.88
C PRO A 214 27.51 -8.62 15.58
N PHE A 215 26.86 -8.98 14.46
CA PHE A 215 26.46 -10.35 14.14
C PHE A 215 27.63 -11.20 13.61
N ALA A 216 28.54 -10.57 12.87
CA ALA A 216 29.74 -11.22 12.32
C ALA A 216 31.02 -10.62 12.89
N SER A 217 32.11 -11.39 12.84
CA SER A 217 33.46 -10.95 13.18
C SER A 217 34.46 -11.51 12.21
N ARG A 218 35.72 -11.01 12.29
CA ARG A 218 36.86 -11.55 11.56
C ARG A 218 37.56 -12.70 12.30
N GLY A 219 37.04 -13.12 13.47
CA GLY A 219 37.57 -14.22 14.26
C GLY A 219 37.36 -15.59 13.63
N ALA A 220 37.80 -16.63 14.34
CA ALA A 220 37.67 -18.02 13.89
C ALA A 220 36.25 -18.39 13.52
N GLY A 221 36.05 -18.95 12.33
CA GLY A 221 34.71 -19.26 11.78
C GLY A 221 33.82 -18.07 11.52
N GLY A 222 34.32 -16.82 11.61
CA GLY A 222 33.54 -15.61 11.47
C GLY A 222 32.53 -15.33 12.61
N LEU A 223 32.61 -16.11 13.70
CA LEU A 223 31.68 -15.98 14.83
C LEU A 223 32.00 -14.74 15.68
N SER A 224 31.00 -13.94 15.94
CA SER A 224 31.04 -12.84 16.91
C SER A 224 30.76 -13.36 18.33
N ARG A 225 31.03 -12.52 19.35
CA ARG A 225 30.63 -12.82 20.73
C ARG A 225 29.13 -13.08 20.85
N LEU A 226 28.32 -12.36 20.09
CA LEU A 226 26.86 -12.55 20.00
C LEU A 226 26.54 -13.92 19.37
N GLY A 227 27.24 -14.32 18.28
CA GLY A 227 27.05 -15.61 17.66
C GLY A 227 27.37 -16.77 18.57
N VAL A 228 28.49 -16.66 19.34
CA VAL A 228 28.84 -17.68 20.35
C VAL A 228 27.79 -17.78 21.46
N TRP A 229 27.23 -16.64 21.91
CA TRP A 229 26.17 -16.64 22.90
C TRP A 229 24.90 -17.30 22.35
N LEU A 230 24.50 -17.03 21.10
CA LEU A 230 23.36 -17.66 20.45
C LEU A 230 23.52 -19.19 20.41
N LEU A 231 24.69 -19.69 19.99
CA LEU A 231 24.97 -21.13 19.99
C LEU A 231 24.86 -21.75 21.39
N LYS A 232 25.34 -21.06 22.42
CA LYS A 232 25.18 -21.52 23.82
C LYS A 232 23.75 -21.55 24.29
N ALA A 233 22.91 -20.67 23.74
CA ALA A 233 21.46 -20.67 23.98
C ALA A 233 20.67 -21.69 23.13
N GLY A 234 21.36 -22.46 22.28
CA GLY A 234 20.73 -23.44 21.38
C GLY A 234 20.14 -22.83 20.10
N VAL A 235 20.43 -21.56 19.81
CA VAL A 235 19.95 -20.85 18.62
C VAL A 235 21.04 -20.83 17.55
N MET A 236 20.75 -21.32 16.34
CA MET A 236 21.68 -21.31 15.23
C MET A 236 21.86 -19.92 14.63
N PRO A 237 23.03 -19.28 14.67
CA PRO A 237 23.26 -18.03 13.96
C PRO A 237 23.40 -18.31 12.46
N GLU A 238 22.46 -17.80 11.68
CA GLU A 238 22.49 -17.83 10.22
C GLU A 238 22.89 -16.48 9.66
N ARG A 239 23.67 -16.47 8.57
CA ARG A 239 24.03 -15.26 7.86
C ARG A 239 23.55 -15.32 6.42
N ILE A 240 23.17 -14.17 5.87
CA ILE A 240 22.88 -14.09 4.43
C ILE A 240 24.16 -14.36 3.63
N ALA A 241 24.02 -14.93 2.44
CA ALA A 241 25.16 -15.14 1.55
C ALA A 241 25.77 -13.78 1.16
N PRO A 242 27.10 -13.66 1.09
CA PRO A 242 27.75 -12.43 0.67
C PRO A 242 27.22 -11.93 -0.67
N GLY A 243 26.91 -10.63 -0.76
CA GLY A 243 26.38 -10.02 -1.98
C GLY A 243 24.92 -10.37 -2.30
N ARG A 244 24.18 -10.98 -1.36
CA ARG A 244 22.77 -11.39 -1.53
C ARG A 244 21.80 -10.66 -0.61
N PRO A 245 21.66 -9.31 -0.70
CA PRO A 245 20.77 -8.54 0.17
C PRO A 245 19.31 -8.95 0.03
N GLU A 246 18.89 -9.50 -1.13
CA GLU A 246 17.54 -9.99 -1.36
C GLU A 246 17.11 -11.09 -0.38
N GLN A 247 18.05 -11.78 0.26
CA GLN A 247 17.77 -12.75 1.32
C GLN A 247 17.22 -12.10 2.60
N ASN A 248 17.41 -10.77 2.75
CA ASN A 248 16.83 -9.97 3.83
C ASN A 248 15.74 -9.00 3.36
N GLY A 249 15.24 -9.16 2.14
CA GLY A 249 14.25 -8.23 1.52
C GLY A 249 12.94 -8.05 2.30
N ARG A 250 12.62 -8.97 3.25
CA ARG A 250 11.48 -8.80 4.18
C ARG A 250 11.74 -7.66 5.15
N HIS A 251 12.95 -7.52 5.70
CA HIS A 251 13.37 -6.41 6.56
C HIS A 251 13.40 -5.08 5.81
N GLU A 252 13.90 -5.05 4.57
CA GLU A 252 13.89 -3.83 3.75
C GLU A 252 12.48 -3.24 3.63
N ARG A 253 11.48 -4.11 3.43
CA ARG A 253 10.08 -3.69 3.35
C ARG A 253 9.55 -3.17 4.68
N LEU A 254 9.88 -3.84 5.79
CA LEU A 254 9.55 -3.41 7.15
C LEU A 254 10.19 -2.05 7.44
N HIS A 255 11.48 -1.90 7.17
CA HIS A 255 12.24 -0.67 7.41
C HIS A 255 11.72 0.52 6.61
N LEU A 256 11.24 0.31 5.38
CA LEU A 256 10.59 1.37 4.61
C LEU A 256 9.31 1.87 5.30
N THR A 257 8.51 0.95 5.84
CA THR A 257 7.28 1.29 6.58
C THR A 257 7.63 1.98 7.89
N LEU A 258 8.56 1.41 8.66
CA LEU A 258 9.05 1.98 9.92
C LEU A 258 9.52 3.44 9.74
N LYS A 259 10.38 3.69 8.75
CA LYS A 259 10.87 5.04 8.46
C LYS A 259 9.74 6.02 8.18
N ARG A 260 8.77 5.63 7.36
CA ARG A 260 7.66 6.51 6.95
C ARG A 260 6.68 6.81 8.08
N GLU A 261 6.43 5.84 8.95
CA GLU A 261 5.42 5.96 9.99
C GLU A 261 5.97 6.51 11.31
N THR A 262 7.28 6.36 11.57
CA THR A 262 7.84 6.70 12.89
C THR A 262 9.05 7.64 12.88
N ALA A 263 9.78 7.70 11.76
CA ALA A 263 11.04 8.45 11.66
C ALA A 263 11.03 9.53 10.56
N SER A 264 9.87 9.86 10.03
CA SER A 264 9.73 10.95 9.03
C SER A 264 8.50 11.82 9.37
N PRO A 265 8.69 12.87 10.19
CA PRO A 265 9.90 13.35 10.85
C PRO A 265 10.30 12.49 12.05
N PRO A 266 11.60 12.47 12.45
CA PRO A 266 12.05 11.81 13.67
C PRO A 266 11.45 12.48 14.93
N ALA A 267 11.47 11.75 16.07
CA ALA A 267 11.06 12.31 17.34
C ALA A 267 12.07 13.32 17.88
N GLY A 268 11.67 14.11 18.89
CA GLY A 268 12.52 15.11 19.52
C GLY A 268 13.71 14.50 20.28
N SER A 269 13.57 13.28 20.82
CA SER A 269 14.60 12.58 21.57
C SER A 269 14.58 11.07 21.32
N LEU A 270 15.67 10.39 21.70
CA LEU A 270 15.78 8.92 21.60
C LEU A 270 14.68 8.22 22.42
N ARG A 271 14.32 8.77 23.60
CA ARG A 271 13.24 8.25 24.44
C ARG A 271 11.88 8.34 23.74
N GLU A 272 11.57 9.47 23.16
CA GLU A 272 10.33 9.65 22.41
C GLU A 272 10.29 8.76 21.15
N GLN A 273 11.44 8.59 20.50
CA GLN A 273 11.55 7.70 19.33
C GLN A 273 11.30 6.25 19.73
N ALA A 274 11.82 5.80 20.88
CA ALA A 274 11.54 4.48 21.44
C ALA A 274 10.02 4.30 21.73
N ALA A 275 9.37 5.32 22.29
CA ALA A 275 7.93 5.29 22.51
C ALA A 275 7.11 5.25 21.20
N ARG A 276 7.57 5.89 20.10
CA ARG A 276 6.97 5.74 18.78
C ARG A 276 7.13 4.32 18.23
N PHE A 277 8.30 3.71 18.41
CA PHE A 277 8.54 2.33 17.97
C PHE A 277 7.69 1.31 18.74
N ALA A 278 7.48 1.53 20.03
CA ALA A 278 6.62 0.66 20.85
C ALA A 278 5.15 0.66 20.43
N ARG A 279 4.70 1.71 19.74
CA ARG A 279 3.32 1.83 19.21
C ARG A 279 3.17 1.39 17.76
N PHE A 280 4.29 1.15 17.06
CA PHE A 280 4.34 0.71 15.67
C PHE A 280 4.02 -0.77 15.53
#